data_0bc7dba2eea9f3bdc4e008b1eed2ecf1
#
_entry.id   0bc7dba2eea9f3bdc4e008b1eed2ecf1
#
_cell.length_a   1.000
_cell.length_b   1.000
_cell.length_c   1.000
_cell.angle_alpha   90.00
_cell.angle_beta   90.00
_cell.angle_gamma   90.00
#
_symmetry.space_group_name_H-M   'P 1'
#
loop_
_entity.id
_entity.type
_entity.pdbx_description
1 polymer ?
#
loop_
_entity_poly.entity_id
_entity_poly.type
_entity_poly.pdbx_seq_one_letter_code
_entity_poly.pdbx_strand_id
1 'polypeptide(L)' 'MNKIKKIDNENKETKVFNTIREASASVNTKMDDWKVQMLIANAINTGKRAFKCKWRKS' A
#
# COMPACT_ATOMS: atom_id res chain seq x y z
N MET A 1 14.10 1.32 9.55
CA MET A 1 13.41 1.46 8.26
C MET A 1 11.93 1.25 8.42
N ASN A 2 11.15 2.05 7.74
CA ASN A 2 9.71 1.98 7.86
C ASN A 2 9.15 0.89 6.94
N LYS A 3 8.58 -0.13 7.53
CA LYS A 3 7.87 -1.13 6.78
C LYS A 3 6.47 -0.62 6.44
N ILE A 4 5.90 -1.13 5.36
CA ILE A 4 4.56 -0.76 4.91
C ILE A 4 3.62 -1.91 5.22
N LYS A 5 2.54 -1.60 5.90
CA LYS A 5 1.52 -2.58 6.26
C LYS A 5 0.29 -2.39 5.38
N LYS A 6 -0.09 -3.44 4.68
CA LYS A 6 -1.29 -3.46 3.84
C LYS A 6 -2.38 -4.26 4.54
N ILE A 7 -3.53 -3.64 4.74
CA ILE A 7 -4.68 -4.28 5.37
C ILE A 7 -5.79 -4.40 4.33
N ASP A 8 -6.08 -5.62 3.92
CA ASP A 8 -7.15 -5.90 2.96
C ASP A 8 -8.47 -6.04 3.72
N ASN A 9 -9.41 -5.15 3.42
CA ASN A 9 -10.70 -5.13 4.10
C ASN A 9 -11.63 -6.27 3.65
N GLU A 10 -11.47 -6.76 2.43
CA GLU A 10 -12.33 -7.83 1.92
C GLU A 10 -11.96 -9.19 2.51
N ASN A 11 -10.67 -9.50 2.53
CA ASN A 11 -10.16 -10.79 3.01
C ASN A 11 -9.66 -10.72 4.43
N LYS A 12 -9.63 -9.56 5.05
CA LYS A 12 -9.09 -9.30 6.39
C LYS A 12 -7.65 -9.78 6.52
N GLU A 13 -6.93 -9.84 5.41
CA GLU A 13 -5.52 -10.20 5.40
C GLU A 13 -4.65 -8.99 5.65
N THR A 14 -3.55 -9.20 6.37
CA THR A 14 -2.56 -8.17 6.61
C THR A 14 -1.22 -8.66 6.07
N LYS A 15 -0.60 -7.83 5.24
CA LYS A 15 0.73 -8.11 4.70
C LYS A 15 1.68 -6.98 5.05
N VAL A 16 2.94 -7.30 5.30
CA VAL A 16 3.96 -6.32 5.61
C VAL A 16 5.03 -6.37 4.52
N PHE A 17 5.38 -5.19 4.01
CA PHE A 17 6.41 -5.05 2.98
C PHE A 17 7.57 -4.23 3.54
N ASN A 18 8.78 -4.55 3.13
CA ASN A 18 9.97 -3.86 3.60
C ASN A 18 10.11 -2.46 3.03
N THR A 19 9.61 -2.25 1.82
CA THR A 19 9.68 -0.96 1.13
C THR A 19 8.37 -0.66 0.43
N ILE A 20 8.16 0.63 0.12
CA ILE A 20 6.98 1.04 -0.64
C ILE A 20 7.02 0.47 -2.06
N ARG A 21 8.21 0.23 -2.59
CA ARG A 21 8.37 -0.38 -3.91
C ARG A 21 7.81 -1.81 -3.91
N GLU A 22 8.11 -2.59 -2.88
CA GLU A 22 7.56 -3.93 -2.74
C GLU A 22 6.04 -3.88 -2.57
N ALA A 23 5.55 -2.93 -1.78
CA ALA A 23 4.12 -2.74 -1.59
C ALA A 23 3.43 -2.42 -2.91
N SER A 24 4.02 -1.54 -3.72
CA SER A 24 3.44 -1.18 -5.01
C SER A 24 3.45 -2.36 -5.99
N ALA A 25 4.48 -3.19 -5.95
CA ALA A 25 4.57 -4.36 -6.81
C ALA A 25 3.49 -5.40 -6.49
N SER A 26 2.99 -5.42 -5.27
CA SER A 26 1.93 -6.34 -4.88
C SER A 26 0.55 -5.94 -5.41
N VAL A 27 0.42 -4.69 -5.86
CA VAL A 27 -0.85 -4.19 -6.40
C VAL A 27 -0.96 -4.58 -7.86
N ASN A 28 -2.01 -5.32 -8.19
CA ASN A 28 -2.25 -5.76 -9.57
C ASN A 28 -3.00 -4.66 -10.32
N THR A 29 -2.25 -3.75 -10.93
CA THR A 29 -2.81 -2.62 -11.65
C THR A 29 -2.00 -2.32 -12.90
N LYS A 30 -2.65 -1.67 -13.89
CA LYS A 30 -1.98 -1.23 -15.11
C LYS A 30 -1.32 0.15 -14.97
N MET A 31 -1.38 0.74 -13.78
CA MET A 31 -0.80 2.05 -13.53
C MET A 31 0.73 1.97 -13.45
N ASP A 32 1.37 3.11 -13.71
CA ASP A 32 2.82 3.21 -13.58
C ASP A 32 3.25 3.02 -12.12
N ASP A 33 4.42 2.40 -11.92
CA ASP A 33 4.91 2.11 -10.58
C ASP A 33 5.02 3.36 -9.71
N TRP A 34 5.52 4.46 -10.26
CA TRP A 34 5.67 5.70 -9.49
C TRP A 34 4.32 6.26 -9.04
N LYS A 35 3.29 6.08 -9.86
CA LYS A 35 1.93 6.50 -9.51
C LYS A 35 1.36 5.67 -8.37
N VAL A 36 1.55 4.36 -8.45
CA VAL A 36 1.09 3.44 -7.40
C VAL A 36 1.79 3.77 -6.09
N GLN A 37 3.10 3.96 -6.12
CA GLN A 37 3.88 4.33 -4.93
C GLN A 37 3.37 5.65 -4.32
N MET A 38 3.09 6.62 -5.17
CA MET A 38 2.60 7.92 -4.72
C MET A 38 1.22 7.80 -4.06
N LEU A 39 0.33 7.00 -4.64
CA LEU A 39 -1.00 6.78 -4.07
C LEU A 39 -0.93 6.05 -2.74
N ILE A 40 -0.04 5.07 -2.61
CA ILE A 40 0.15 4.36 -1.35
C ILE A 40 0.70 5.30 -0.29
N ALA A 41 1.72 6.11 -0.63
CA ALA A 41 2.28 7.07 0.29
C ALA A 41 1.23 8.09 0.76
N ASN A 42 0.41 8.55 -0.16
CA ASN A 42 -0.68 9.47 0.14
C ASN A 42 -1.70 8.84 1.08
N ALA A 43 -2.06 7.58 0.84
CA ALA A 43 -2.98 6.85 1.69
C ALA A 43 -2.43 6.71 3.12
N ILE A 44 -1.14 6.45 3.26
CA ILE A 44 -0.49 6.36 4.56
C ILE A 44 -0.57 7.70 5.29
N ASN A 45 -0.27 8.80 4.58
CA ASN A 45 -0.22 10.12 5.19
C ASN A 45 -1.59 10.66 5.57
N THR A 46 -2.61 10.35 4.78
CA THR A 46 -3.96 10.89 4.98
C THR A 46 -4.89 9.92 5.70
N GLY A 47 -4.49 8.68 5.87
CA GLY A 47 -5.33 7.65 6.45
C GLY A 47 -6.45 7.16 5.53
N LYS A 48 -6.41 7.55 4.27
CA LYS A 48 -7.40 7.10 3.28
C LYS A 48 -7.02 5.75 2.70
N ARG A 49 -7.99 5.13 2.02
CA ARG A 49 -7.75 3.86 1.34
C ARG A 49 -7.16 4.08 -0.04
N ALA A 50 -6.33 3.15 -0.47
CA ALA A 50 -5.86 3.08 -1.85
C ALA A 50 -5.96 1.63 -2.31
N PHE A 51 -6.44 1.40 -3.55
CA PHE A 51 -6.59 0.06 -4.11
C PHE A 51 -7.41 -0.87 -3.20
N LYS A 52 -8.47 -0.34 -2.62
CA LYS A 52 -9.40 -1.07 -1.72
C LYS A 52 -8.75 -1.59 -0.44
N CYS A 53 -7.58 -1.09 -0.11
CA CYS A 53 -6.83 -1.53 1.07
C CYS A 53 -6.45 -0.34 1.92
N LYS A 54 -6.27 -0.57 3.22
CA LYS A 54 -5.68 0.40 4.11
C LYS A 54 -4.17 0.21 4.11
N TRP A 55 -3.45 1.31 4.17
CA TRP A 55 -1.99 1.31 4.18
C TRP A 55 -1.49 2.07 5.39
N ARG A 56 -0.55 1.49 6.11
CA ARG A 56 0.02 2.11 7.30
C ARG A 56 1.52 1.86 7.35
N LYS A 57 2.22 2.74 8.06
CA LYS A 57 3.60 2.46 8.43
C LYS A 57 3.61 1.45 9.57
N SER A 58 4.46 0.48 9.43
CA SER A 58 4.60 -0.55 10.44
C SER A 58 5.79 -0.25 11.35
#